data_9951560eee668460236772ae5846e792
#
_entry.id   9951560eee668460236772ae5846e792
#
_cell.length_a   1.000
_cell.length_b   1.000
_cell.length_c   1.000
_cell.angle_alpha   90.00
_cell.angle_beta   90.00
_cell.angle_gamma   90.00
#
_symmetry.space_group_name_H-M   'P 1'
#
loop_
_entity.id
_entity.type
_entity.pdbx_description
1 polymer ?
#
loop_
_entity_poly.entity_id
_entity_poly.type
_entity_poly.pdbx_seq_one_letter_code
_entity_poly.pdbx_strand_id
1 'polypeptide(L)'
;MTNIISLSGGKDSTAMLLMMIEKKIKVDHIVFFDTGWDFPEMIEHIDKLEKYIGGEITRLKPKHNFKELFTKWGFSSFKNRWCTAEKRGAINKFCNQYKPFTQYIGFSFDERQRIKKTMGYCYPLVDWKVTEEDALKYCLDKGFDWGGLYEKYNRVS
;
A
#
# COMPACT_ATOMS: atom_id res chain seq x y z
N MET A 1 -19.56 8.54 -3.72
CA MET A 1 -18.38 7.84 -4.25
C MET A 1 -17.59 7.23 -3.10
N THR A 2 -17.19 6.00 -3.22
CA THR A 2 -16.46 5.27 -2.19
C THR A 2 -14.96 5.53 -2.30
N ASN A 3 -14.34 5.94 -1.22
CA ASN A 3 -12.89 6.23 -1.16
C ASN A 3 -12.15 5.02 -0.60
N ILE A 4 -11.28 4.41 -1.40
CA ILE A 4 -10.55 3.20 -1.06
C ILE A 4 -9.05 3.49 -1.09
N ILE A 5 -8.34 3.20 0.01
CA ILE A 5 -6.89 3.31 0.08
C ILE A 5 -6.27 1.95 -0.22
N SER A 6 -5.39 1.90 -1.21
CA SER A 6 -4.50 0.76 -1.46
C SER A 6 -3.24 0.93 -0.61
N LEU A 7 -3.20 0.24 0.52
CA LEU A 7 -2.08 0.28 1.46
C LEU A 7 -1.09 -0.82 1.12
N SER A 8 0.11 -0.46 0.71
CA SER A 8 1.19 -1.44 0.51
C SER A 8 1.91 -1.82 1.80
N GLY A 9 1.75 -1.00 2.83
CA GLY A 9 2.42 -1.12 4.12
C GLY A 9 3.77 -0.42 4.19
N GLY A 10 4.33 0.03 3.06
CA GLY A 10 5.56 0.79 3.03
C GLY A 10 5.38 2.24 3.49
N LYS A 11 6.49 2.97 3.55
CA LYS A 11 6.54 4.36 4.05
C LYS A 11 5.60 5.31 3.31
N ASP A 12 5.54 5.19 1.98
CA ASP A 12 4.76 6.11 1.16
C ASP A 12 3.26 5.93 1.37
N SER A 13 2.76 4.70 1.29
CA SER A 13 1.33 4.43 1.51
C SER A 13 0.90 4.68 2.96
N THR A 14 1.78 4.43 3.92
CA THR A 14 1.52 4.74 5.34
C THR A 14 1.43 6.24 5.56
N ALA A 15 2.39 7.01 5.04
CA ALA A 15 2.36 8.47 5.11
C ALA A 15 1.10 9.03 4.45
N MET A 16 0.73 8.54 3.28
CA MET A 16 -0.49 8.94 2.59
C MET A 16 -1.73 8.74 3.47
N LEU A 17 -1.89 7.55 4.04
CA LEU A 17 -3.03 7.23 4.91
C LEU A 17 -3.09 8.18 6.11
N LEU A 18 -1.98 8.36 6.83
CA LEU A 18 -1.93 9.21 8.01
C LEU A 18 -2.20 10.68 7.67
N MET A 19 -1.64 11.18 6.58
CA MET A 19 -1.88 12.55 6.11
C MET A 19 -3.32 12.77 5.67
N MET A 20 -3.94 11.79 5.02
CA MET A 20 -5.35 11.86 4.63
C MET A 20 -6.25 11.95 5.86
N ILE A 21 -5.98 11.16 6.89
CA ILE A 21 -6.73 11.21 8.17
C ILE A 21 -6.55 12.58 8.84
N GLU A 22 -5.31 13.07 8.91
CA GLU A 22 -5.00 14.39 9.50
C GLU A 22 -5.71 15.52 8.77
N LYS A 23 -5.79 15.44 7.45
CA LYS A 23 -6.52 16.40 6.60
C LYS A 23 -8.04 16.17 6.57
N LYS A 24 -8.55 15.21 7.35
CA LYS A 24 -9.96 14.84 7.44
C LYS A 24 -10.58 14.47 6.10
N ILE A 25 -9.79 13.86 5.22
CA ILE A 25 -10.28 13.30 3.96
C ILE A 25 -11.00 12.00 4.28
N LYS A 26 -12.23 11.87 3.79
CA LYS A 26 -13.04 10.67 4.03
C LYS A 26 -12.37 9.44 3.45
N VAL A 27 -12.25 8.40 4.26
CA VAL A 27 -11.75 7.07 3.87
C VAL A 27 -12.82 6.05 4.23
N ASP A 28 -13.30 5.31 3.24
CA ASP A 28 -14.34 4.30 3.46
C ASP A 28 -13.72 2.91 3.67
N HIS A 29 -12.69 2.57 2.90
CA HIS A 29 -12.01 1.27 3.02
C HIS A 29 -10.50 1.44 2.90
N ILE A 30 -9.79 0.63 3.66
CA ILE A 30 -8.33 0.50 3.58
C ILE A 30 -8.04 -0.97 3.29
N VAL A 31 -7.32 -1.26 2.20
CA VAL A 31 -6.98 -2.62 1.80
C VAL A 31 -5.48 -2.84 1.79
N PHE A 32 -5.05 -3.91 2.41
CA PHE A 32 -3.66 -4.39 2.42
C PHE A 32 -3.62 -5.78 1.79
N PHE A 33 -2.70 -5.99 0.85
CA PHE A 33 -2.52 -7.30 0.24
C PHE A 33 -1.43 -8.07 1.00
N ASP A 34 -1.87 -9.08 1.75
CA ASP A 34 -1.00 -9.99 2.51
C ASP A 34 -0.56 -11.16 1.61
N THR A 35 0.72 -11.17 1.24
CA THR A 35 1.28 -12.23 0.39
C THR A 35 1.51 -13.53 1.16
N GLY A 36 1.57 -13.47 2.48
CA GLY A 36 2.04 -14.54 3.35
C GLY A 36 3.57 -14.65 3.42
N TRP A 37 4.29 -13.85 2.64
CA TRP A 37 5.76 -13.83 2.58
C TRP A 37 6.35 -12.46 2.97
N ASP A 38 5.53 -11.60 3.53
CA ASP A 38 5.98 -10.32 4.04
C ASP A 38 6.85 -10.48 5.29
N PHE A 39 7.72 -9.52 5.53
CA PHE A 39 8.49 -9.49 6.77
C PHE A 39 7.55 -9.50 7.99
N PRO A 40 7.88 -10.23 9.07
CA PRO A 40 7.09 -10.17 10.31
C PRO A 40 6.87 -8.75 10.82
N GLU A 41 7.89 -7.90 10.69
CA GLU A 41 7.84 -6.49 11.07
C GLU A 41 6.82 -5.69 10.25
N MET A 42 6.56 -6.11 9.01
CA MET A 42 5.51 -5.52 8.17
C MET A 42 4.13 -5.83 8.75
N ILE A 43 3.88 -7.06 9.15
CA ILE A 43 2.61 -7.47 9.75
C ILE A 43 2.38 -6.75 11.09
N GLU A 44 3.41 -6.66 11.91
CA GLU A 44 3.38 -5.89 13.16
C GLU A 44 3.09 -4.40 12.89
N HIS A 45 3.67 -3.85 11.83
CA HIS A 45 3.41 -2.47 11.39
C HIS A 45 1.94 -2.27 11.02
N ILE A 46 1.36 -3.18 10.24
CA ILE A 46 -0.06 -3.11 9.87
C ILE A 46 -0.97 -3.21 11.10
N ASP A 47 -0.66 -4.11 12.04
CA ASP A 47 -1.39 -4.23 13.30
C ASP A 47 -1.33 -2.94 14.13
N LYS A 48 -0.14 -2.36 14.24
CA LYS A 48 0.09 -1.08 14.94
C LYS A 48 -0.67 0.06 14.28
N LEU A 49 -0.64 0.12 12.95
CA LEU A 49 -1.32 1.14 12.17
C LEU A 49 -2.84 1.05 12.35
N GLU A 50 -3.39 -0.15 12.31
CA GLU A 50 -4.83 -0.41 12.54
C GLU A 50 -5.28 0.08 13.92
N LYS A 51 -4.50 -0.18 14.96
CA LYS A 51 -4.76 0.34 16.31
C LYS A 51 -4.65 1.86 16.37
N TYR A 52 -3.67 2.45 15.71
CA TYR A 52 -3.44 3.88 15.70
C TYR A 52 -4.60 4.66 15.06
N ILE A 53 -5.09 4.18 13.91
CA ILE A 53 -6.19 4.84 13.19
C ILE A 53 -7.57 4.53 13.81
N GLY A 54 -7.68 3.50 14.64
CA GLY A 54 -8.95 3.09 15.24
C GLY A 54 -9.96 2.54 14.25
N GLY A 55 -9.49 2.00 13.13
CA GLY A 55 -10.32 1.46 12.06
C GLY A 55 -9.76 0.16 11.50
N GLU A 56 -10.58 -0.60 10.80
CA GLU A 56 -10.19 -1.88 10.22
C GLU A 56 -9.38 -1.71 8.93
N ILE A 57 -8.32 -2.48 8.81
CA ILE A 57 -7.57 -2.65 7.56
C ILE A 57 -7.94 -4.02 6.99
N THR A 58 -8.62 -4.01 5.83
CA THR A 58 -8.99 -5.25 5.13
C THR A 58 -7.76 -5.93 4.56
N ARG A 59 -7.51 -7.16 4.94
CA ARG A 59 -6.37 -7.96 4.48
C ARG A 59 -6.80 -8.87 3.36
N LEU A 60 -6.34 -8.57 2.14
CA LEU A 60 -6.58 -9.39 0.97
C LEU A 60 -5.46 -10.42 0.83
N LYS A 61 -5.83 -11.63 0.42
CA LYS A 61 -4.88 -12.72 0.18
C LYS A 61 -4.82 -13.06 -1.30
N PRO A 62 -3.70 -13.64 -1.79
CA PRO A 62 -3.61 -14.07 -3.17
C PRO A 62 -4.63 -15.17 -3.47
N LYS A 63 -5.15 -15.17 -4.70
CA LYS A 63 -6.04 -16.23 -5.20
C LYS A 63 -5.30 -17.58 -5.25
N HIS A 64 -4.03 -17.55 -5.62
CA HIS A 64 -3.17 -18.71 -5.70
C HIS A 64 -2.12 -18.66 -4.57
N ASN A 65 -1.73 -19.84 -4.06
CA ASN A 65 -0.67 -19.93 -3.07
C ASN A 65 0.66 -19.48 -3.70
N PHE A 66 1.36 -18.54 -3.06
CA PHE A 66 2.64 -18.02 -3.56
C PHE A 66 3.72 -19.09 -3.66
N LYS A 67 3.70 -20.09 -2.77
CA LYS A 67 4.60 -21.23 -2.85
C LYS A 67 4.40 -22.04 -4.14
N GLU A 68 3.15 -22.25 -4.53
CA GLU A 68 2.81 -22.94 -5.77
C GLU A 68 3.21 -22.10 -7.00
N LEU A 69 2.95 -20.80 -6.96
CA LEU A 69 3.35 -19.87 -8.02
C LEU A 69 4.86 -19.79 -8.15
N PHE A 70 5.58 -19.76 -7.02
CA PHE A 70 7.03 -19.78 -7.00
C PHE A 70 7.57 -21.08 -7.62
N THR A 71 7.00 -22.23 -7.26
CA THR A 71 7.40 -23.52 -7.83
C THR A 71 7.16 -23.59 -9.33
N LYS A 72 6.04 -23.00 -9.79
CA LYS A 72 5.67 -23.00 -11.21
C LYS A 72 6.47 -21.99 -12.03
N TRP A 73 6.68 -20.78 -11.52
CA TRP A 73 7.20 -19.64 -12.28
C TRP A 73 8.56 -19.12 -11.80
N GLY A 74 9.07 -19.63 -10.66
CA GLY A 74 10.28 -19.12 -10.03
C GLY A 74 10.09 -17.74 -9.39
N PHE A 75 11.19 -17.02 -9.18
CA PHE A 75 11.15 -15.67 -8.62
C PHE A 75 10.40 -14.71 -9.54
N SER A 76 9.56 -13.85 -8.93
CA SER A 76 8.94 -12.76 -9.67
C SER A 76 10.02 -11.81 -10.19
N SER A 77 10.01 -11.56 -11.49
CA SER A 77 11.02 -10.76 -12.18
C SER A 77 10.37 -9.68 -13.04
N PHE A 78 11.18 -8.84 -13.66
CA PHE A 78 10.68 -7.83 -14.61
C PHE A 78 9.88 -8.46 -15.77
N LYS A 79 10.28 -9.64 -16.24
CA LYS A 79 9.59 -10.39 -17.30
C LYS A 79 8.39 -11.17 -16.80
N ASN A 80 8.46 -11.66 -15.56
CA ASN A 80 7.42 -12.50 -14.97
C ASN A 80 6.89 -11.87 -13.68
N ARG A 81 5.91 -11.00 -13.83
CA ARG A 81 5.31 -10.19 -12.75
C ARG A 81 4.09 -10.84 -12.11
N TRP A 82 4.12 -12.14 -11.89
CA TRP A 82 2.99 -12.84 -11.31
C TRP A 82 2.58 -12.28 -9.92
N CYS A 83 3.54 -11.89 -9.11
CA CYS A 83 3.30 -11.28 -7.79
C CYS A 83 2.49 -9.98 -7.90
N THR A 84 2.90 -9.10 -8.81
CA THR A 84 2.18 -7.83 -9.08
C THR A 84 0.80 -8.08 -9.69
N ALA A 85 0.67 -9.10 -10.54
CA ALA A 85 -0.61 -9.46 -11.15
C ALA A 85 -1.60 -9.98 -10.10
N GLU A 86 -1.18 -10.84 -9.19
CA GLU A 86 -2.01 -11.35 -8.09
C GLU A 86 -2.50 -10.20 -7.18
N LYS A 87 -1.59 -9.33 -6.78
CA LYS A 87 -1.91 -8.14 -5.97
C LYS A 87 -2.93 -7.24 -6.66
N ARG A 88 -2.68 -6.87 -7.90
CA ARG A 88 -3.56 -6.01 -8.68
C ARG A 88 -4.93 -6.65 -8.89
N GLY A 89 -4.97 -7.93 -9.21
CA GLY A 89 -6.21 -8.68 -9.39
C GLY A 89 -7.08 -8.69 -8.14
N ALA A 90 -6.49 -8.97 -6.97
CA ALA A 90 -7.19 -8.97 -5.70
C ALA A 90 -7.75 -7.59 -5.33
N ILE A 91 -6.95 -6.54 -5.50
CA ILE A 91 -7.37 -5.16 -5.21
C ILE A 91 -8.47 -4.72 -6.16
N ASN A 92 -8.35 -4.98 -7.46
CA ASN A 92 -9.37 -4.65 -8.44
C ASN A 92 -10.69 -5.36 -8.16
N LYS A 93 -10.65 -6.63 -7.80
CA LYS A 93 -11.84 -7.40 -7.41
C LYS A 93 -12.53 -6.79 -6.21
N PHE A 94 -11.76 -6.39 -5.19
CA PHE A 94 -12.30 -5.70 -4.02
C PHE A 94 -12.93 -4.36 -4.41
N CYS A 95 -12.21 -3.50 -5.12
CA CYS A 95 -12.70 -2.17 -5.50
C CYS A 95 -13.96 -2.23 -6.37
N ASN A 96 -14.04 -3.20 -7.27
CA ASN A 96 -15.19 -3.34 -8.17
C ASN A 96 -16.51 -3.59 -7.46
N GLN A 97 -16.49 -4.07 -6.21
CA GLN A 97 -17.70 -4.26 -5.38
C GLN A 97 -18.31 -2.92 -4.95
N TYR A 98 -17.53 -1.84 -4.98
CA TYR A 98 -17.89 -0.53 -4.44
C TYR A 98 -18.02 0.57 -5.50
N LYS A 99 -18.26 0.19 -6.75
CA LYS A 99 -18.43 1.17 -7.84
C LYS A 99 -19.64 2.09 -7.59
N PRO A 100 -19.54 3.41 -7.87
CA PRO A 100 -18.33 4.14 -8.26
C PRO A 100 -17.36 4.38 -7.09
N PHE A 101 -16.06 4.25 -7.35
CA PHE A 101 -15.03 4.41 -6.31
C PHE A 101 -13.88 5.29 -6.79
N THR A 102 -13.14 5.85 -5.82
CA THR A 102 -11.84 6.47 -6.02
C THR A 102 -10.81 5.65 -5.26
N GLN A 103 -9.76 5.23 -5.94
CA GLN A 103 -8.66 4.48 -5.36
C GLN A 103 -7.47 5.40 -5.13
N TYR A 104 -7.03 5.49 -3.89
CA TYR A 104 -5.87 6.30 -3.49
C TYR A 104 -4.63 5.43 -3.47
N ILE A 105 -3.59 5.87 -4.18
CA ILE A 105 -2.35 5.13 -4.38
C ILE A 105 -1.18 5.95 -3.86
N GLY A 106 -0.34 5.36 -3.02
CA GLY A 106 0.78 6.01 -2.34
C GLY A 106 2.04 6.10 -3.19
N PHE A 107 1.98 6.65 -4.39
CA PHE A 107 3.19 7.03 -5.11
C PHE A 107 3.69 8.38 -4.58
N SER A 108 4.97 8.43 -4.22
CA SER A 108 5.63 9.67 -3.82
C SER A 108 5.84 10.62 -4.99
N PHE A 109 6.21 11.86 -4.69
CA PHE A 109 6.54 12.85 -5.71
C PHE A 109 7.72 12.41 -6.59
N ASP A 110 8.65 11.64 -6.04
CA ASP A 110 9.79 11.05 -6.77
C ASP A 110 9.35 10.02 -7.82
N GLU A 111 8.17 9.43 -7.65
CA GLU A 111 7.60 8.43 -8.54
C GLU A 111 6.51 8.99 -9.47
N ARG A 112 6.40 10.31 -9.61
CA ARG A 112 5.33 10.96 -10.38
C ARG A 112 5.23 10.52 -11.84
N GLN A 113 6.32 10.03 -12.42
CA GLN A 113 6.33 9.47 -13.78
C GLN A 113 5.56 8.15 -13.89
N ARG A 114 5.27 7.49 -12.77
CA ARG A 114 4.52 6.22 -12.71
C ARG A 114 3.01 6.43 -12.66
N ILE A 115 2.54 7.65 -12.41
CA ILE A 115 1.11 7.91 -12.31
C ILE A 115 0.41 7.69 -13.65
N LYS A 116 -0.77 7.11 -13.56
CA LYS A 116 -1.65 6.93 -14.71
C LYS A 116 -2.81 7.90 -14.60
N LYS A 117 -3.00 8.70 -15.64
CA LYS A 117 -4.17 9.59 -15.75
C LYS A 117 -5.43 8.78 -16.10
N THR A 118 -5.79 7.86 -15.25
CA THR A 118 -6.96 7.01 -15.40
C THR A 118 -8.02 7.47 -14.43
N MET A 119 -9.27 7.59 -14.88
CA MET A 119 -10.39 7.90 -14.00
C MET A 119 -10.46 6.91 -12.84
N GLY A 120 -10.72 7.43 -11.65
CA GLY A 120 -10.84 6.63 -10.44
C GLY A 120 -9.55 6.45 -9.64
N TYR A 121 -8.41 6.97 -10.09
CA TYR A 121 -7.16 6.96 -9.33
C TYR A 121 -6.79 8.35 -8.80
N CYS A 122 -6.35 8.41 -7.55
CA CYS A 122 -5.79 9.60 -6.91
C CYS A 122 -4.41 9.30 -6.35
N TYR A 123 -3.53 10.29 -6.44
CA TYR A 123 -2.14 10.21 -5.98
C TYR A 123 -1.81 11.38 -5.04
N PRO A 124 -2.31 11.35 -3.79
CA PRO A 124 -2.21 12.51 -2.90
C PRO A 124 -0.80 13.00 -2.64
N LEU A 125 0.17 12.08 -2.46
CA LEU A 125 1.55 12.47 -2.21
C LEU A 125 2.18 13.23 -3.38
N VAL A 126 1.79 12.90 -4.62
CA VAL A 126 2.22 13.65 -5.80
C VAL A 126 1.63 15.05 -5.81
N ASP A 127 0.33 15.17 -5.52
CA ASP A 127 -0.37 16.45 -5.45
C ASP A 127 0.20 17.34 -4.34
N TRP A 128 0.57 16.76 -3.21
CA TRP A 128 1.15 17.48 -2.07
C TRP A 128 2.68 17.63 -2.16
N LYS A 129 3.29 17.14 -3.24
CA LYS A 129 4.75 17.18 -3.47
C LYS A 129 5.56 16.53 -2.33
N VAL A 130 5.04 15.44 -1.78
CA VAL A 130 5.70 14.66 -0.72
C VAL A 130 6.67 13.67 -1.35
N THR A 131 7.95 13.80 -1.04
CA THR A 131 9.02 12.90 -1.51
C THR A 131 9.08 11.63 -0.66
N GLU A 132 9.84 10.61 -1.13
CA GLU A 132 10.09 9.39 -0.34
C GLU A 132 10.75 9.69 0.99
N GLU A 133 11.70 10.63 1.01
CA GLU A 133 12.38 11.08 2.23
C GLU A 133 11.40 11.75 3.20
N ASP A 134 10.57 12.65 2.69
CA ASP A 134 9.53 13.31 3.49
C ASP A 134 8.56 12.30 4.08
N ALA A 135 8.14 11.31 3.30
CA ALA A 135 7.22 10.26 3.74
C ALA A 135 7.81 9.43 4.88
N LEU A 136 9.07 8.99 4.75
CA LEU A 136 9.74 8.23 5.80
C LEU A 136 9.89 9.04 7.07
N LYS A 137 10.35 10.28 6.98
CA LYS A 137 10.49 11.19 8.12
C LYS A 137 9.15 11.40 8.83
N TYR A 138 8.09 11.65 8.08
CA TYR A 138 6.75 11.81 8.63
C TYR A 138 6.31 10.59 9.42
N CYS A 139 6.50 9.38 8.88
CA CYS A 139 6.15 8.15 9.56
C CYS A 139 6.98 7.92 10.82
N LEU A 140 8.29 8.16 10.77
CA LEU A 140 9.18 8.04 11.93
C LEU A 140 8.78 9.02 13.03
N ASP A 141 8.45 10.26 12.69
CA ASP A 141 7.98 11.28 13.64
C ASP A 141 6.66 10.87 14.31
N LYS A 142 5.83 10.09 13.63
CA LYS A 142 4.58 9.50 14.19
C LYS A 142 4.82 8.21 14.98
N GLY A 143 6.05 7.71 15.05
CA GLY A 143 6.41 6.52 15.80
C GLY A 143 6.31 5.20 14.99
N PHE A 144 6.26 5.28 13.66
CA PHE A 144 6.26 4.11 12.78
C PHE A 144 7.64 3.91 12.18
N ASP A 145 8.34 2.87 12.61
CA ASP A 145 9.73 2.59 12.22
C ASP A 145 9.93 1.22 11.53
N TRP A 146 8.87 0.43 11.39
CA TRP A 146 8.91 -0.93 10.80
C TRP A 146 9.96 -1.83 11.46
N GLY A 147 10.18 -1.69 12.78
CA GLY A 147 11.19 -2.47 13.49
C GLY A 147 12.62 -2.30 12.95
N GLY A 148 12.91 -1.16 12.31
CA GLY A 148 14.24 -0.86 11.75
C GLY A 148 14.47 -1.41 10.35
N LEU A 149 13.44 -1.89 9.63
CA LEU A 149 13.62 -2.43 8.28
C LEU A 149 14.21 -1.42 7.29
N TYR A 150 13.85 -0.13 7.39
CA TYR A 150 14.36 0.91 6.50
C TYR A 150 15.83 1.29 6.78
N GLU A 151 16.40 0.85 7.88
CA GLU A 151 17.84 0.96 8.13
C GLU A 151 18.64 -0.06 7.31
N LYS A 152 18.00 -1.16 6.89
CA LYS A 152 18.60 -2.26 6.16
C LYS A 152 18.22 -2.29 4.68
N TYR A 153 17.01 -1.85 4.35
CA TYR A 153 16.42 -1.95 3.02
C TYR A 153 15.83 -0.63 2.57
N ASN A 154 16.02 -0.27 1.31
CA ASN A 154 15.41 0.93 0.74
C ASN A 154 13.90 0.76 0.49
N ARG A 155 13.45 -0.48 0.29
CA ARG A 155 12.05 -0.84 0.08
C ARG A 155 11.70 -2.08 0.89
N VAL A 156 10.54 -2.07 1.51
CA VAL A 156 10.04 -3.17 2.35
C VAL A 156 8.67 -3.69 1.91
N SER A 157 8.09 -3.10 0.84
CA SER A 157 6.78 -3.50 0.29
C SER A 157 6.79 -3.59 -1.23
#